data_17771b5dcd2c62c9e22fd8b102592f22
#
_entry.id   17771b5dcd2c62c9e22fd8b102592f22
#
_cell.length_a   1.000
_cell.length_b   1.000
_cell.length_c   1.000
_cell.angle_alpha   90.00
_cell.angle_beta   90.00
_cell.angle_gamma   90.00
#
_symmetry.space_group_name_H-M   'P 1'
#
loop_
_entity.id
_entity.type
_entity.pdbx_description
1 polymer ?
#
loop_
_entity_poly.entity_id
_entity_poly.type
_entity_poly.pdbx_seq_one_letter_code
_entity_poly.pdbx_strand_id
1 'polypeptide(L)'
;MQFHEHPHEHPHHHEHVLDRRSALRLGGLGLGGLLLAACAPSKSAISSTSTELSASTTTAATVDVASTIASSTSAAASQATTSSTAAATVLNTLPGFDEFASTVKVFASGDYWQVESNGLPAHNMMVGITSWQQQVPLPMTYKGSNAWQLPKQPALADNPVSAKTSLYRGAIALAVNGVPIFNALNNRGEDAFLVGELDKWGGHCGRADDYHYHVAPLHLATIVGSAKPIAYALDGFAIYGSTEPDGSTMKKLDAYNGHIGTDGVYHYHGTTTYPYINGGMRGVIRGVVGDQVDPQPSAKPFREAGAPLQGATITNFSSPKTGQYALEYSQSGKTGLVEYTVSDTAVAFTFTSPTGAVTTEKYTR
;
A
#
# COMPACT_ATOMS: atom_id res chain seq x y z
N MET A 1 -5.51 -60.66 -46.26
CA MET A 1 -5.98 -60.56 -44.88
C MET A 1 -6.06 -59.08 -44.55
N GLN A 2 -7.29 -58.54 -44.62
CA GLN A 2 -7.60 -57.15 -44.34
C GLN A 2 -8.12 -57.11 -42.90
N PHE A 3 -7.55 -56.25 -42.06
CA PHE A 3 -8.13 -55.91 -40.75
C PHE A 3 -8.70 -54.49 -40.81
N HIS A 4 -10.01 -54.45 -40.57
CA HIS A 4 -10.77 -53.21 -40.43
C HIS A 4 -10.53 -52.59 -39.05
N GLU A 5 -10.08 -51.35 -38.98
CA GLU A 5 -10.09 -50.51 -37.76
C GLU A 5 -11.44 -49.77 -37.68
N HIS A 6 -12.10 -49.91 -36.51
CA HIS A 6 -13.27 -49.12 -36.12
C HIS A 6 -12.81 -47.90 -35.32
N PRO A 7 -13.36 -46.72 -35.54
CA PRO A 7 -13.07 -45.56 -34.71
C PRO A 7 -13.96 -45.57 -33.44
N HIS A 8 -13.31 -45.37 -32.28
CA HIS A 8 -13.99 -45.16 -31.01
C HIS A 8 -14.45 -43.70 -30.90
N GLU A 9 -15.77 -43.50 -30.84
CA GLU A 9 -16.37 -42.23 -30.45
C GLU A 9 -16.23 -42.00 -28.96
N HIS A 10 -15.68 -40.83 -28.56
CA HIS A 10 -15.70 -40.35 -27.18
C HIS A 10 -16.91 -39.44 -26.97
N PRO A 11 -17.68 -39.59 -25.89
CA PRO A 11 -18.80 -38.71 -25.57
C PRO A 11 -18.31 -37.36 -25.06
N HIS A 12 -18.77 -36.29 -25.66
CA HIS A 12 -18.57 -34.91 -25.19
C HIS A 12 -19.45 -34.66 -23.96
N HIS A 13 -18.82 -34.44 -22.80
CA HIS A 13 -19.46 -33.86 -21.63
C HIS A 13 -19.60 -32.36 -21.84
N HIS A 14 -20.82 -31.86 -21.98
CA HIS A 14 -21.14 -30.45 -21.90
C HIS A 14 -21.24 -30.07 -20.42
N GLU A 15 -20.26 -29.32 -19.93
CA GLU A 15 -20.40 -28.61 -18.65
C GLU A 15 -21.32 -27.41 -18.82
N HIS A 16 -22.47 -27.42 -18.18
CA HIS A 16 -23.35 -26.27 -18.04
C HIS A 16 -22.78 -25.29 -17.04
N VAL A 17 -22.21 -24.18 -17.53
CA VAL A 17 -21.90 -23.00 -16.73
C VAL A 17 -23.21 -22.32 -16.36
N LEU A 18 -23.63 -22.44 -15.11
CA LEU A 18 -24.76 -21.71 -14.54
C LEU A 18 -24.38 -20.23 -14.31
N ASP A 19 -24.96 -19.36 -15.12
CA ASP A 19 -24.90 -17.91 -14.95
C ASP A 19 -25.71 -17.49 -13.71
N ARG A 20 -25.04 -16.87 -12.74
CA ARG A 20 -25.59 -16.43 -11.44
C ARG A 20 -26.45 -15.16 -11.52
N ARG A 21 -26.90 -14.72 -12.70
CA ARG A 21 -27.66 -13.48 -12.86
C ARG A 21 -29.19 -13.62 -12.93
N SER A 22 -29.76 -14.82 -12.77
CA SER A 22 -31.20 -15.05 -13.01
C SER A 22 -32.02 -15.46 -11.79
N ALA A 23 -31.59 -15.23 -10.55
CA ALA A 23 -32.35 -15.64 -9.35
C ALA A 23 -32.78 -14.44 -8.48
N LEU A 24 -33.46 -13.42 -9.07
CA LEU A 24 -34.15 -12.39 -8.29
C LEU A 24 -35.36 -11.82 -9.06
N ARG A 25 -36.36 -12.68 -9.31
CA ARG A 25 -37.75 -12.27 -9.57
C ARG A 25 -38.64 -13.46 -9.37
N LEU A 26 -39.31 -13.56 -8.21
CA LEU A 26 -40.70 -13.96 -8.02
C LEU A 26 -41.01 -14.12 -6.52
N GLY A 27 -42.04 -13.45 -6.10
CA GLY A 27 -42.78 -13.91 -4.91
C GLY A 27 -43.01 -12.86 -3.84
N GLY A 28 -44.24 -12.31 -3.80
CA GLY A 28 -44.90 -11.99 -2.59
C GLY A 28 -45.73 -10.71 -2.55
N LEU A 29 -46.97 -10.78 -3.06
CA LEU A 29 -48.06 -9.86 -2.70
C LEU A 29 -48.47 -10.11 -1.23
N GLY A 30 -48.58 -8.99 -0.46
CA GLY A 30 -49.19 -9.01 0.87
C GLY A 30 -49.63 -7.61 1.28
N LEU A 31 -50.95 -7.40 1.30
CA LEU A 31 -51.67 -6.19 1.71
C LEU A 31 -51.46 -5.82 3.18
N GLY A 32 -51.50 -4.51 3.46
CA GLY A 32 -52.06 -4.07 4.73
C GLY A 32 -51.43 -2.85 5.40
N GLY A 33 -52.19 -1.71 5.38
CA GLY A 33 -52.27 -0.80 6.51
C GLY A 33 -51.62 0.57 6.39
N LEU A 34 -52.45 1.57 6.02
CA LEU A 34 -52.21 3.02 6.22
C LEU A 34 -51.93 3.39 7.67
N LEU A 35 -51.01 4.33 7.91
CA LEU A 35 -51.20 5.43 8.84
C LEU A 35 -50.26 6.59 8.46
N LEU A 36 -50.88 7.73 8.10
CA LEU A 36 -50.27 9.03 7.86
C LEU A 36 -49.90 9.68 9.20
N ALA A 37 -48.69 10.20 9.33
CA ALA A 37 -48.42 11.30 10.25
C ALA A 37 -47.39 12.22 9.60
N ALA A 38 -47.86 13.38 9.18
CA ALA A 38 -47.07 14.51 8.69
C ALA A 38 -46.48 15.28 9.89
N CYS A 39 -45.17 15.58 9.86
CA CYS A 39 -44.60 16.70 10.60
C CYS A 39 -43.56 17.39 9.73
N ALA A 40 -43.81 18.67 9.50
CA ALA A 40 -43.04 19.61 8.70
C ALA A 40 -41.73 20.05 9.39
N PRO A 41 -40.73 20.56 8.66
CA PRO A 41 -39.45 20.95 9.21
C PRO A 41 -39.47 22.39 9.75
N SER A 42 -38.89 22.57 10.94
CA SER A 42 -38.61 23.89 11.51
C SER A 42 -37.28 24.41 10.94
N LYS A 43 -37.36 25.56 10.26
CA LYS A 43 -36.19 26.37 9.89
C LYS A 43 -35.76 27.18 11.12
N SER A 44 -34.51 27.03 11.54
CA SER A 44 -33.83 27.97 12.42
C SER A 44 -32.77 28.71 11.63
N ALA A 45 -33.01 29.99 11.41
CA ALA A 45 -32.04 30.94 10.90
C ALA A 45 -31.08 31.34 12.02
N ILE A 46 -29.79 31.27 11.79
CA ILE A 46 -28.79 31.91 12.65
C ILE A 46 -28.13 33.02 11.85
N SER A 47 -28.28 34.21 12.43
CA SER A 47 -27.83 35.53 12.01
C SER A 47 -26.29 35.61 11.95
N SER A 48 -25.78 36.14 10.84
CA SER A 48 -24.40 36.56 10.68
C SER A 48 -24.16 37.90 11.41
N THR A 49 -23.17 37.90 12.32
CA THR A 49 -22.62 39.15 12.86
C THR A 49 -21.20 39.30 12.34
N SER A 50 -21.01 40.21 11.42
CA SER A 50 -19.73 40.72 10.96
C SER A 50 -19.16 41.67 12.01
N THR A 51 -17.93 41.46 12.45
CA THR A 51 -17.15 42.42 13.21
C THR A 51 -15.95 42.83 12.40
N GLU A 52 -16.00 44.02 11.84
CA GLU A 52 -14.84 44.73 11.31
C GLU A 52 -13.89 45.11 12.44
N LEU A 53 -12.61 44.92 12.28
CA LEU A 53 -11.59 45.58 13.08
C LEU A 53 -10.54 46.24 12.20
N SER A 54 -10.40 47.53 12.49
CA SER A 54 -9.65 48.55 11.81
C SER A 54 -8.16 48.30 11.60
N ALA A 55 -7.71 48.89 10.49
CA ALA A 55 -6.32 49.10 10.14
C ALA A 55 -5.59 50.03 11.13
N SER A 56 -4.37 49.70 11.47
CA SER A 56 -3.38 50.63 12.03
C SER A 56 -2.16 50.69 11.14
N THR A 57 -2.03 51.77 10.48
CA THR A 57 -0.84 52.27 9.78
C THR A 57 0.26 52.62 10.78
N THR A 58 1.49 52.12 10.57
CA THR A 58 2.66 52.74 11.16
C THR A 58 3.79 52.87 10.11
N THR A 59 4.22 54.08 10.05
CA THR A 59 5.08 54.86 9.20
C THR A 59 6.49 54.29 8.97
N ALA A 60 7.00 54.54 7.77
CA ALA A 60 8.35 54.31 7.29
C ALA A 60 9.42 55.11 8.08
N ALA A 61 10.59 54.57 8.21
CA ALA A 61 11.81 55.28 8.46
C ALA A 61 12.89 54.81 7.48
N THR A 62 13.15 55.69 6.54
CA THR A 62 14.30 55.65 5.59
C THR A 62 15.59 56.06 6.33
N VAL A 63 16.66 55.30 6.18
CA VAL A 63 18.00 55.78 6.48
C VAL A 63 18.89 55.50 5.26
N ASP A 64 19.25 56.57 4.57
CA ASP A 64 20.30 56.67 3.58
C ASP A 64 21.65 56.61 4.29
N VAL A 65 22.62 55.84 3.80
CA VAL A 65 24.06 56.14 3.96
C VAL A 65 24.83 55.73 2.71
N ALA A 66 25.54 56.68 2.24
CA ALA A 66 26.29 56.81 1.01
C ALA A 66 27.48 55.85 0.77
N SER A 67 27.62 55.50 -0.47
CA SER A 67 28.84 55.43 -1.32
C SER A 67 30.21 55.55 -0.67
N THR A 68 31.06 54.54 -0.94
CA THR A 68 32.50 54.82 -1.18
C THR A 68 33.03 53.81 -2.23
N ILE A 69 33.44 54.40 -3.35
CA ILE A 69 34.12 53.73 -4.46
C ILE A 69 35.62 53.60 -4.07
N ALA A 70 36.18 52.40 -4.20
CA ALA A 70 37.62 52.22 -4.32
C ALA A 70 37.93 51.24 -5.44
N SER A 71 38.44 51.77 -6.52
CA SER A 71 39.03 51.02 -7.61
C SER A 71 40.38 50.42 -7.19
N SER A 72 40.61 49.16 -7.52
CA SER A 72 41.97 48.62 -7.62
C SER A 72 42.02 47.51 -8.66
N THR A 73 42.83 47.77 -9.62
CA THR A 73 43.43 47.10 -10.76
C THR A 73 43.61 45.59 -10.71
N SER A 74 43.21 45.00 -11.82
CA SER A 74 43.65 43.83 -12.58
C SER A 74 44.93 43.11 -12.12
N ALA A 75 44.79 41.79 -11.89
CA ALA A 75 45.79 40.78 -12.21
C ALA A 75 45.06 39.51 -12.69
N ALA A 76 45.21 39.22 -13.97
CA ALA A 76 44.72 37.98 -14.56
C ALA A 76 45.54 36.79 -14.05
N ALA A 77 44.93 35.94 -13.24
CA ALA A 77 45.44 34.61 -12.96
C ALA A 77 44.52 33.59 -13.65
N SER A 78 45.10 32.94 -14.64
CA SER A 78 44.50 31.77 -15.31
C SER A 78 44.27 30.68 -14.29
N GLN A 79 43.01 30.49 -13.84
CA GLN A 79 42.64 29.32 -13.08
C GLN A 79 42.21 28.21 -14.03
N ALA A 80 43.05 27.17 -14.10
CA ALA A 80 42.69 25.91 -14.69
C ALA A 80 41.41 25.37 -13.97
N THR A 81 40.30 25.30 -14.70
CA THR A 81 39.08 24.59 -14.26
C THR A 81 39.40 23.11 -14.19
N THR A 82 39.80 22.64 -13.03
CA THR A 82 39.70 21.22 -12.70
C THR A 82 38.21 20.89 -12.52
N SER A 83 37.62 20.37 -13.60
CA SER A 83 36.32 19.67 -13.50
C SER A 83 36.51 18.49 -12.54
N SER A 84 36.15 18.71 -11.27
CA SER A 84 35.93 17.62 -10.33
C SER A 84 34.68 16.88 -10.79
N THR A 85 34.88 15.86 -11.61
CA THR A 85 33.87 14.83 -11.81
C THR A 85 33.76 14.12 -10.45
N ALA A 86 32.78 14.52 -9.65
CA ALA A 86 32.41 13.76 -8.48
C ALA A 86 32.08 12.36 -9.01
N ALA A 87 32.93 11.38 -8.66
CA ALA A 87 32.63 9.98 -8.95
C ALA A 87 31.27 9.68 -8.32
N ALA A 88 30.28 9.40 -9.15
CA ALA A 88 28.99 8.95 -8.68
C ALA A 88 29.25 7.72 -7.80
N THR A 89 29.03 7.85 -6.50
CA THR A 89 29.10 6.73 -5.57
C THR A 89 28.06 5.73 -6.04
N VAL A 90 28.51 4.59 -6.56
CA VAL A 90 27.61 3.49 -6.92
C VAL A 90 27.01 3.03 -5.62
N LEU A 91 25.80 3.49 -5.33
CA LEU A 91 25.02 3.02 -4.20
C LEU A 91 24.73 1.53 -4.43
N ASN A 92 25.22 0.68 -3.55
CA ASN A 92 24.95 -0.76 -3.62
C ASN A 92 23.53 -1.12 -3.14
N THR A 93 22.71 -0.12 -2.84
CA THR A 93 21.34 -0.28 -2.34
C THR A 93 20.47 0.92 -2.75
N LEU A 94 19.15 0.75 -2.70
CA LEU A 94 18.19 1.85 -2.86
C LEU A 94 18.06 2.64 -1.56
N PRO A 95 18.02 3.99 -1.60
CA PRO A 95 17.79 4.82 -0.43
C PRO A 95 16.54 4.42 0.35
N GLY A 96 16.59 4.53 1.67
CA GLY A 96 15.47 4.19 2.57
C GLY A 96 15.48 2.74 3.05
N PHE A 97 15.90 1.77 2.24
CA PHE A 97 16.00 0.37 2.66
C PHE A 97 17.15 0.09 3.64
N ASP A 98 18.14 0.96 3.69
CA ASP A 98 19.31 0.86 4.58
C ASP A 98 18.91 0.82 6.08
N GLU A 99 17.85 1.52 6.45
CA GLU A 99 17.30 1.51 7.82
C GLU A 99 16.65 0.15 8.19
N PHE A 100 16.35 -0.69 7.20
CA PHE A 100 15.70 -1.99 7.38
C PHE A 100 16.59 -3.16 6.97
N ALA A 101 17.90 -2.98 6.86
CA ALA A 101 18.86 -3.99 6.40
C ALA A 101 18.90 -5.28 7.24
N SER A 102 18.35 -5.28 8.47
CA SER A 102 18.19 -6.47 9.30
C SER A 102 17.09 -7.42 8.83
N THR A 103 16.09 -6.92 8.10
CA THR A 103 14.88 -7.67 7.67
C THR A 103 14.65 -7.63 6.17
N VAL A 104 15.26 -6.67 5.48
CA VAL A 104 15.13 -6.47 4.03
C VAL A 104 16.52 -6.51 3.40
N LYS A 105 16.66 -7.28 2.33
CA LYS A 105 17.90 -7.38 1.58
C LYS A 105 17.70 -6.81 0.17
N VAL A 106 18.55 -5.87 -0.23
CA VAL A 106 18.51 -5.26 -1.56
C VAL A 106 19.82 -5.51 -2.29
N PHE A 107 19.74 -5.93 -3.55
CA PHE A 107 20.91 -6.15 -4.40
C PHE A 107 20.57 -5.94 -5.88
N ALA A 108 21.59 -5.59 -6.66
CA ALA A 108 21.45 -5.39 -8.09
C ALA A 108 21.45 -6.72 -8.85
N SER A 109 20.55 -6.86 -9.82
CA SER A 109 20.50 -8.01 -10.74
C SER A 109 20.00 -7.57 -12.11
N GLY A 110 20.88 -7.55 -13.12
CA GLY A 110 20.55 -7.00 -14.43
C GLY A 110 20.02 -5.58 -14.33
N ASP A 111 18.89 -5.31 -14.97
CA ASP A 111 18.24 -3.99 -15.01
C ASP A 111 17.36 -3.69 -13.78
N TYR A 112 17.37 -4.56 -12.78
CA TYR A 112 16.51 -4.48 -11.60
C TYR A 112 17.31 -4.44 -10.31
N TRP A 113 16.74 -3.76 -9.33
CA TRP A 113 16.97 -4.01 -7.94
C TRP A 113 16.10 -5.19 -7.52
N GLN A 114 16.72 -6.20 -6.90
CA GLN A 114 16.00 -7.29 -6.24
C GLN A 114 15.83 -6.93 -4.78
N VAL A 115 14.62 -7.06 -4.25
CA VAL A 115 14.35 -6.82 -2.84
C VAL A 115 13.75 -8.07 -2.21
N GLU A 116 14.45 -8.62 -1.23
CA GLU A 116 14.01 -9.77 -0.45
C GLU A 116 13.49 -9.32 0.91
N SER A 117 12.33 -9.82 1.32
CA SER A 117 11.72 -9.56 2.62
C SER A 117 10.78 -10.70 3.03
N ASN A 118 10.30 -10.64 4.27
CA ASN A 118 9.23 -11.52 4.73
C ASN A 118 7.84 -10.84 4.72
N GLY A 119 7.75 -9.60 4.26
CA GLY A 119 6.49 -8.85 4.18
C GLY A 119 5.88 -8.44 5.53
N LEU A 120 6.57 -8.64 6.65
CA LEU A 120 6.07 -8.26 7.98
C LEU A 120 6.76 -7.00 8.50
N PRO A 121 6.00 -5.98 8.95
CA PRO A 121 6.55 -4.81 9.62
C PRO A 121 6.92 -5.10 11.08
N ALA A 122 7.70 -4.21 11.69
CA ALA A 122 8.04 -4.28 13.11
C ALA A 122 6.90 -3.81 14.04
N HIS A 123 5.93 -3.05 13.54
CA HIS A 123 4.77 -2.60 14.33
C HIS A 123 3.74 -3.73 14.50
N ASN A 124 2.84 -3.59 15.49
CA ASN A 124 1.71 -4.49 15.62
C ASN A 124 0.75 -4.33 14.42
N MET A 125 0.09 -5.40 14.04
CA MET A 125 -0.73 -5.49 12.84
C MET A 125 -2.18 -5.82 13.17
N MET A 126 -3.11 -5.52 12.27
CA MET A 126 -4.51 -5.95 12.28
C MET A 126 -5.39 -5.34 13.38
N VAL A 127 -4.85 -4.66 14.40
CA VAL A 127 -5.59 -4.16 15.55
C VAL A 127 -6.62 -3.09 15.14
N GLY A 128 -7.86 -3.27 15.58
CA GLY A 128 -8.99 -2.39 15.28
C GLY A 128 -9.86 -2.86 14.11
N ILE A 129 -9.42 -3.85 13.33
CA ILE A 129 -10.18 -4.38 12.20
C ILE A 129 -11.43 -5.11 12.69
N THR A 130 -12.58 -4.80 12.08
CA THR A 130 -13.89 -5.41 12.35
C THR A 130 -14.41 -6.24 11.18
N SER A 131 -13.94 -5.98 9.96
CA SER A 131 -14.27 -6.75 8.76
C SER A 131 -13.25 -7.87 8.56
N TRP A 132 -13.25 -8.87 9.45
CA TRP A 132 -12.21 -9.90 9.53
C TRP A 132 -12.69 -11.26 9.02
N GLN A 133 -11.92 -11.84 8.09
CA GLN A 133 -12.14 -13.20 7.54
C GLN A 133 -11.17 -14.22 8.14
N GLN A 134 -10.75 -14.01 9.38
CA GLN A 134 -9.88 -14.88 10.15
C GLN A 134 -8.44 -14.99 9.59
N GLN A 135 -8.01 -14.04 8.76
CA GLN A 135 -6.61 -13.95 8.35
C GLN A 135 -5.72 -13.52 9.52
N VAL A 136 -4.47 -13.98 9.50
CA VAL A 136 -3.44 -13.59 10.47
C VAL A 136 -2.15 -13.22 9.73
N PRO A 137 -1.33 -12.30 10.25
CA PRO A 137 -0.07 -11.96 9.60
C PRO A 137 0.91 -13.15 9.58
N LEU A 138 1.20 -13.68 8.40
CA LEU A 138 2.22 -14.71 8.20
C LEU A 138 3.43 -14.16 7.46
N PRO A 139 4.66 -14.57 7.81
CA PRO A 139 5.83 -14.23 7.03
C PRO A 139 5.75 -14.88 5.64
N MET A 140 5.88 -14.05 4.62
CA MET A 140 5.94 -14.48 3.22
C MET A 140 7.37 -14.81 2.81
N THR A 141 7.52 -15.59 1.75
CA THR A 141 8.83 -15.92 1.19
C THR A 141 9.09 -15.09 -0.07
N TYR A 142 9.26 -13.76 0.09
CA TYR A 142 9.66 -12.88 -0.99
C TYR A 142 11.18 -12.90 -1.16
N LYS A 143 11.72 -14.01 -1.69
CA LYS A 143 13.17 -14.21 -1.86
C LYS A 143 13.50 -15.07 -3.07
N GLY A 144 14.75 -14.99 -3.55
CA GLY A 144 15.21 -15.71 -4.71
C GLY A 144 14.42 -15.37 -5.97
N SER A 145 13.89 -16.36 -6.67
CA SER A 145 13.03 -16.15 -7.85
C SER A 145 11.69 -15.49 -7.53
N ASN A 146 11.30 -15.43 -6.27
CA ASN A 146 10.09 -14.77 -5.77
C ASN A 146 10.40 -13.43 -5.06
N ALA A 147 11.56 -12.81 -5.31
CA ALA A 147 11.89 -11.49 -4.81
C ALA A 147 11.18 -10.38 -5.60
N TRP A 148 10.98 -9.21 -4.97
CA TRP A 148 10.50 -8.01 -5.64
C TRP A 148 11.52 -7.50 -6.65
N GLN A 149 11.05 -6.98 -7.77
CA GLN A 149 11.88 -6.42 -8.83
C GLN A 149 11.49 -4.95 -9.07
N LEU A 150 12.42 -4.05 -8.82
CA LEU A 150 12.26 -2.61 -9.06
C LEU A 150 13.20 -2.17 -10.18
N PRO A 151 12.71 -1.54 -11.25
CA PRO A 151 13.56 -1.03 -12.33
C PRO A 151 14.64 -0.08 -11.79
N LYS A 152 15.90 -0.26 -12.23
CA LYS A 152 17.01 0.62 -11.86
C LYS A 152 16.94 1.97 -12.54
N GLN A 153 16.38 2.00 -13.73
CA GLN A 153 16.25 3.20 -14.57
C GLN A 153 14.77 3.35 -14.95
N PRO A 154 13.95 3.89 -14.03
CA PRO A 154 12.55 4.13 -14.33
C PRO A 154 12.40 5.16 -15.45
N ALA A 155 11.45 4.95 -16.33
CA ALA A 155 11.12 5.87 -17.42
C ALA A 155 9.62 6.14 -17.45
N LEU A 156 9.22 7.35 -17.82
CA LEU A 156 7.80 7.70 -17.98
C LEU A 156 7.16 6.89 -19.10
N ALA A 157 5.96 6.39 -18.87
CA ALA A 157 5.19 5.66 -19.87
C ALA A 157 4.38 6.63 -20.75
N ASP A 158 4.30 6.33 -22.05
CA ASP A 158 3.39 7.03 -22.97
C ASP A 158 1.92 6.76 -22.62
N ASN A 159 1.62 5.53 -22.17
CA ASN A 159 0.30 5.08 -21.77
C ASN A 159 0.34 4.55 -20.31
N PRO A 160 0.29 5.44 -19.31
CA PRO A 160 0.36 5.04 -17.92
C PRO A 160 -0.90 4.31 -17.46
N VAL A 161 -0.75 3.41 -16.48
CA VAL A 161 -1.83 2.56 -15.96
C VAL A 161 -2.42 3.18 -14.70
N SER A 162 -3.72 3.45 -14.70
CA SER A 162 -4.41 4.05 -13.55
C SER A 162 -4.92 3.01 -12.56
N ALA A 163 -4.63 3.20 -11.28
CA ALA A 163 -5.17 2.39 -10.18
C ALA A 163 -6.68 2.60 -9.94
N LYS A 164 -7.27 3.65 -10.52
CA LYS A 164 -8.73 3.88 -10.49
C LYS A 164 -9.53 2.86 -11.28
N THR A 165 -8.93 2.30 -12.34
CA THR A 165 -9.64 1.46 -13.33
C THR A 165 -8.97 0.11 -13.53
N SER A 166 -7.86 -0.15 -12.84
CA SER A 166 -7.06 -1.36 -12.95
C SER A 166 -6.22 -1.57 -11.69
N LEU A 167 -5.48 -2.67 -11.63
CA LEU A 167 -4.56 -2.98 -10.53
C LEU A 167 -5.27 -3.19 -9.18
N TYR A 168 -6.47 -3.79 -9.21
CA TYR A 168 -7.21 -4.16 -7.98
C TYR A 168 -6.66 -5.41 -7.29
N ARG A 169 -5.63 -6.01 -7.86
CA ARG A 169 -4.94 -7.19 -7.33
C ARG A 169 -3.44 -6.95 -7.24
N GLY A 170 -2.83 -7.61 -6.26
CA GLY A 170 -1.39 -7.53 -6.04
C GLY A 170 -0.91 -6.13 -5.64
N ALA A 171 0.39 -6.00 -5.51
CA ALA A 171 1.02 -4.75 -5.12
C ALA A 171 1.16 -3.77 -6.29
N ILE A 172 1.14 -2.49 -5.96
CA ILE A 172 1.49 -1.37 -6.85
C ILE A 172 2.79 -0.71 -6.42
N ALA A 173 3.23 -0.96 -5.17
CA ALA A 173 4.48 -0.45 -4.63
C ALA A 173 5.03 -1.39 -3.56
N LEU A 174 6.27 -1.15 -3.15
CA LEU A 174 6.95 -1.82 -2.04
C LEU A 174 7.46 -0.77 -1.06
N ALA A 175 7.03 -0.85 0.19
CA ALA A 175 7.53 0.00 1.26
C ALA A 175 8.98 -0.38 1.61
N VAL A 176 9.76 0.59 2.10
CA VAL A 176 11.19 0.36 2.42
C VAL A 176 11.39 -0.61 3.59
N ASN A 177 10.38 -0.86 4.40
CA ASN A 177 10.37 -1.92 5.41
C ASN A 177 10.05 -3.32 4.84
N GLY A 178 9.92 -3.46 3.50
CA GLY A 178 9.70 -4.72 2.81
C GLY A 178 8.25 -5.20 2.77
N VAL A 179 7.30 -4.38 3.21
CA VAL A 179 5.85 -4.67 3.15
C VAL A 179 5.29 -4.20 1.81
N PRO A 180 4.54 -5.05 1.08
CA PRO A 180 3.88 -4.63 -0.16
C PRO A 180 2.80 -3.58 0.10
N ILE A 181 2.58 -2.72 -0.89
CA ILE A 181 1.51 -1.72 -0.89
C ILE A 181 0.59 -2.01 -2.06
N PHE A 182 -0.68 -2.24 -1.77
CA PHE A 182 -1.71 -2.51 -2.77
C PHE A 182 -2.43 -1.21 -3.16
N ASN A 183 -3.27 -1.30 -4.18
CA ASN A 183 -4.16 -0.21 -4.57
C ASN A 183 -5.01 0.27 -3.39
N ALA A 184 -5.21 1.58 -3.25
CA ALA A 184 -6.13 2.15 -2.26
C ALA A 184 -7.55 1.57 -2.35
N LEU A 185 -7.95 1.15 -3.54
CA LEU A 185 -9.19 0.43 -3.77
C LEU A 185 -9.00 -1.07 -3.59
N ASN A 186 -9.91 -1.70 -2.86
CA ASN A 186 -9.96 -3.14 -2.72
C ASN A 186 -10.45 -3.82 -4.02
N ASN A 187 -10.49 -5.16 -4.04
CA ASN A 187 -10.92 -5.92 -5.22
C ASN A 187 -12.40 -5.76 -5.63
N ARG A 188 -13.17 -4.97 -4.85
CA ARG A 188 -14.55 -4.57 -5.17
C ARG A 188 -14.63 -3.14 -5.73
N GLY A 189 -13.46 -2.44 -5.83
CA GLY A 189 -13.38 -1.05 -6.25
C GLY A 189 -13.79 -0.05 -5.17
N GLU A 190 -13.83 -0.47 -3.89
CA GLU A 190 -14.14 0.38 -2.74
C GLU A 190 -12.85 0.87 -2.09
N ASP A 191 -12.85 2.08 -1.58
CA ASP A 191 -11.73 2.63 -0.81
C ASP A 191 -11.57 1.86 0.51
N ALA A 192 -10.50 1.07 0.62
CA ALA A 192 -10.25 0.17 1.74
C ALA A 192 -10.14 0.91 3.08
N PHE A 193 -9.63 2.15 3.06
CA PHE A 193 -9.55 2.99 4.24
C PHE A 193 -10.94 3.46 4.69
N LEU A 194 -11.76 3.96 3.76
CA LEU A 194 -13.08 4.49 4.08
C LEU A 194 -14.08 3.41 4.52
N VAL A 195 -13.95 2.18 4.00
CA VAL A 195 -14.82 1.05 4.43
C VAL A 195 -14.33 0.35 5.70
N GLY A 196 -13.23 0.82 6.33
CA GLY A 196 -12.77 0.35 7.63
C GLY A 196 -12.11 -1.03 7.62
N GLU A 197 -11.49 -1.42 6.51
CA GLU A 197 -10.79 -2.71 6.39
C GLU A 197 -9.35 -2.67 6.94
N LEU A 198 -8.84 -1.48 7.28
CA LEU A 198 -7.43 -1.28 7.61
C LEU A 198 -7.20 -1.05 9.10
N ASP A 199 -6.05 -1.47 9.59
CA ASP A 199 -5.56 -1.11 10.92
C ASP A 199 -5.06 0.36 10.96
N LYS A 200 -4.61 0.83 12.12
CA LYS A 200 -4.11 2.20 12.29
C LYS A 200 -2.88 2.53 11.45
N TRP A 201 -2.19 1.53 10.89
CA TRP A 201 -1.02 1.69 10.05
C TRP A 201 -1.35 1.69 8.56
N GLY A 202 -2.63 1.48 8.26
CA GLY A 202 -3.14 1.49 6.90
C GLY A 202 -2.97 0.19 6.14
N GLY A 203 -2.89 -0.93 6.86
CA GLY A 203 -2.75 -2.26 6.30
C GLY A 203 -3.71 -3.29 6.88
N HIS A 204 -3.76 -4.43 6.25
CA HIS A 204 -4.44 -5.64 6.69
C HIS A 204 -3.84 -6.89 6.04
N CYS A 205 -4.32 -8.06 6.42
CA CYS A 205 -3.96 -9.32 5.76
C CYS A 205 -4.90 -9.65 4.61
N GLY A 206 -4.34 -10.03 3.47
CA GLY A 206 -5.05 -10.61 2.35
C GLY A 206 -5.43 -12.08 2.58
N ARG A 207 -6.01 -12.71 1.54
CA ARG A 207 -6.49 -14.10 1.61
C ARG A 207 -5.38 -15.14 1.78
N ALA A 208 -4.13 -14.77 1.53
CA ALA A 208 -2.97 -15.62 1.73
C ALA A 208 -2.32 -15.42 3.10
N ASP A 209 -2.99 -14.76 4.04
CA ASP A 209 -2.44 -14.33 5.32
C ASP A 209 -1.24 -13.36 5.16
N ASP A 210 -1.18 -12.68 4.01
CA ASP A 210 -0.16 -11.73 3.59
C ASP A 210 -0.51 -10.31 4.05
N TYR A 211 0.24 -9.75 4.99
CA TYR A 211 0.04 -8.36 5.41
C TYR A 211 0.51 -7.40 4.32
N HIS A 212 -0.31 -6.38 4.03
CA HIS A 212 0.01 -5.32 3.07
C HIS A 212 -0.70 -4.02 3.42
N TYR A 213 -0.13 -2.90 2.96
CA TYR A 213 -0.74 -1.57 3.09
C TYR A 213 -1.67 -1.27 1.91
N HIS A 214 -2.66 -0.40 2.14
CA HIS A 214 -3.52 0.21 1.10
C HIS A 214 -3.37 1.74 1.05
N VAL A 215 -2.72 2.32 2.07
CA VAL A 215 -2.39 3.75 2.13
C VAL A 215 -0.91 3.92 2.34
N ALA A 216 -0.39 5.13 2.12
CA ALA A 216 1.03 5.40 2.33
C ALA A 216 1.43 5.14 3.79
N PRO A 217 2.49 4.36 4.03
CA PRO A 217 3.04 4.15 5.38
C PRO A 217 3.85 5.39 5.84
N LEU A 218 3.17 6.53 6.01
CA LEU A 218 3.80 7.83 6.32
C LEU A 218 4.64 7.81 7.60
N HIS A 219 4.35 6.88 8.52
CA HIS A 219 5.15 6.67 9.73
C HIS A 219 6.61 6.30 9.43
N LEU A 220 6.90 5.72 8.26
CA LEU A 220 8.27 5.37 7.86
C LEU A 220 9.12 6.62 7.63
N ALA A 221 8.53 7.76 7.28
CA ALA A 221 9.26 9.02 7.12
C ALA A 221 9.97 9.46 8.41
N THR A 222 9.45 9.09 9.59
CA THR A 222 10.10 9.36 10.88
C THR A 222 11.33 8.48 11.12
N ILE A 223 11.43 7.35 10.42
CA ILE A 223 12.53 6.39 10.52
C ILE A 223 13.62 6.71 9.51
N VAL A 224 13.24 6.86 8.23
CA VAL A 224 14.20 7.06 7.15
C VAL A 224 14.62 8.53 6.96
N GLY A 225 13.86 9.47 7.54
CA GLY A 225 14.01 10.91 7.30
C GLY A 225 13.29 11.38 6.04
N SER A 226 12.92 12.67 5.98
CA SER A 226 12.16 13.26 4.88
C SER A 226 12.87 13.26 3.53
N ALA A 227 14.21 13.23 3.54
CA ALA A 227 15.03 13.22 2.32
C ALA A 227 15.11 11.85 1.63
N LYS A 228 14.64 10.77 2.28
CA LYS A 228 14.67 9.42 1.72
C LYS A 228 13.25 8.95 1.36
N PRO A 229 13.10 8.10 0.34
CA PRO A 229 11.82 7.47 0.01
C PRO A 229 11.30 6.60 1.16
N ILE A 230 9.99 6.56 1.32
CA ILE A 230 9.27 5.63 2.21
C ILE A 230 8.86 4.34 1.48
N ALA A 231 8.85 4.38 0.15
CA ALA A 231 8.47 3.26 -0.71
C ALA A 231 9.03 3.47 -2.14
N TYR A 232 8.89 2.45 -2.96
CA TYR A 232 9.11 2.50 -4.41
C TYR A 232 7.92 1.88 -5.12
N ALA A 233 7.39 2.55 -6.14
CA ALA A 233 6.39 1.98 -7.03
C ALA A 233 7.01 0.84 -7.88
N LEU A 234 6.20 -0.11 -8.34
CA LEU A 234 6.71 -1.23 -9.14
C LEU A 234 7.22 -0.82 -10.54
N ASP A 235 6.99 0.42 -10.95
CA ASP A 235 7.64 1.04 -12.12
C ASP A 235 9.03 1.62 -11.82
N GLY A 236 9.50 1.51 -10.58
CA GLY A 236 10.84 1.90 -10.13
C GLY A 236 10.95 3.33 -9.59
N PHE A 237 9.95 4.19 -9.77
CA PHE A 237 9.99 5.54 -9.21
C PHE A 237 9.84 5.55 -7.69
N ALA A 238 10.61 6.43 -7.04
CA ALA A 238 10.57 6.63 -5.60
C ALA A 238 9.24 7.23 -5.15
N ILE A 239 8.82 6.88 -3.93
CA ILE A 239 7.66 7.46 -3.25
C ILE A 239 8.15 8.10 -1.96
N TYR A 240 8.05 9.42 -1.88
CA TYR A 240 8.41 10.18 -0.68
C TYR A 240 7.20 10.36 0.26
N GLY A 241 7.45 10.90 1.45
CA GLY A 241 6.39 11.27 2.38
C GLY A 241 5.64 12.53 1.93
N SER A 242 5.14 13.30 2.92
CA SER A 242 4.33 14.50 2.70
C SER A 242 5.12 15.78 2.43
N THR A 243 6.45 15.68 2.26
CA THR A 243 7.35 16.78 1.90
C THR A 243 8.25 16.39 0.76
N GLU A 244 8.78 17.39 0.04
CA GLU A 244 9.81 17.17 -0.96
C GLU A 244 11.09 16.57 -0.34
N PRO A 245 11.96 15.90 -1.11
CA PRO A 245 13.23 15.36 -0.63
C PRO A 245 14.17 16.41 -0.01
N ASP A 246 14.08 17.66 -0.46
CA ASP A 246 14.85 18.78 0.06
C ASP A 246 14.24 19.40 1.33
N GLY A 247 13.14 18.84 1.83
CA GLY A 247 12.42 19.31 3.00
C GLY A 247 11.44 20.45 2.73
N SER A 248 11.33 20.92 1.51
CA SER A 248 10.35 21.95 1.14
C SER A 248 8.93 21.40 1.10
N THR A 249 7.96 22.31 0.98
CA THR A 249 6.55 21.92 0.87
C THR A 249 6.32 21.18 -0.44
N MET A 250 5.61 20.05 -0.36
CA MET A 250 5.20 19.24 -1.49
C MET A 250 4.48 20.08 -2.55
N LYS A 251 4.89 19.95 -3.80
CA LYS A 251 4.29 20.64 -4.93
C LYS A 251 2.99 19.99 -5.35
N LYS A 252 2.29 20.64 -6.31
CA LYS A 252 1.06 20.08 -6.88
C LYS A 252 1.33 18.74 -7.55
N LEU A 253 0.57 17.73 -7.14
CA LEU A 253 0.64 16.39 -7.69
C LEU A 253 -0.26 16.23 -8.92
N ASP A 254 0.10 15.32 -9.82
CA ASP A 254 -0.71 14.88 -10.95
C ASP A 254 -1.75 13.82 -10.54
N ALA A 255 -2.43 13.23 -11.52
CA ALA A 255 -3.46 12.20 -11.29
C ALA A 255 -2.89 10.88 -10.73
N TYR A 256 -1.57 10.69 -10.77
CA TYR A 256 -0.88 9.52 -10.24
C TYR A 256 -0.25 9.78 -8.86
N ASN A 257 -0.53 10.92 -8.26
CA ASN A 257 0.03 11.35 -6.98
C ASN A 257 1.53 11.59 -7.02
N GLY A 258 2.04 12.12 -8.13
CA GLY A 258 3.45 12.41 -8.34
C GLY A 258 3.68 13.67 -9.17
N HIS A 259 4.92 14.04 -9.36
CA HIS A 259 5.35 15.16 -10.21
C HIS A 259 6.84 15.04 -10.60
N ILE A 260 7.32 15.93 -11.49
CA ILE A 260 8.75 16.07 -11.80
C ILE A 260 9.39 16.93 -10.70
N GLY A 261 10.40 16.40 -10.04
CA GLY A 261 11.20 17.09 -9.04
C GLY A 261 12.08 18.21 -9.59
N THR A 262 12.79 18.90 -8.71
CA THR A 262 13.76 19.94 -9.08
C THR A 262 15.00 19.38 -9.78
N ASP A 263 15.26 18.09 -9.59
CA ASP A 263 16.31 17.30 -10.24
C ASP A 263 15.92 16.81 -11.64
N GLY A 264 14.67 17.08 -12.09
CA GLY A 264 14.15 16.63 -13.38
C GLY A 264 13.66 15.17 -13.36
N VAL A 265 13.68 14.49 -12.20
CA VAL A 265 13.23 13.11 -12.06
C VAL A 265 11.78 13.09 -11.54
N TYR A 266 10.96 12.21 -12.11
CA TYR A 266 9.61 11.99 -11.61
C TYR A 266 9.65 11.19 -10.29
N HIS A 267 8.81 11.56 -9.34
CA HIS A 267 8.58 10.79 -8.12
C HIS A 267 7.14 10.94 -7.63
N TYR A 268 6.72 10.02 -6.78
CA TYR A 268 5.43 10.01 -6.14
C TYR A 268 5.53 10.52 -4.70
N HIS A 269 4.37 10.84 -4.12
CA HIS A 269 4.24 11.18 -2.71
C HIS A 269 3.17 10.34 -2.01
N GLY A 270 3.41 10.02 -0.74
CA GLY A 270 2.38 9.55 0.19
C GLY A 270 1.57 10.73 0.70
N THR A 271 0.25 10.61 0.71
CA THR A 271 -0.68 11.65 1.17
C THR A 271 -1.72 11.08 2.14
N THR A 272 -2.43 11.97 2.84
CA THR A 272 -3.56 11.60 3.71
C THR A 272 -4.90 11.60 2.99
N THR A 273 -4.90 11.95 1.71
CA THR A 273 -6.10 11.98 0.86
C THR A 273 -5.93 11.01 -0.30
N TYR A 274 -7.05 10.48 -0.78
CA TYR A 274 -7.06 9.57 -1.95
C TYR A 274 -6.26 10.18 -3.12
N PRO A 275 -5.41 9.41 -3.79
CA PRO A 275 -5.21 7.96 -3.73
C PRO A 275 -4.23 7.48 -2.64
N TYR A 276 -3.87 8.29 -1.67
CA TYR A 276 -2.98 8.07 -0.53
C TYR A 276 -1.54 7.72 -0.89
N ILE A 277 -1.35 6.92 -1.91
CA ILE A 277 -0.07 6.41 -2.45
C ILE A 277 -0.02 6.67 -3.96
N ASN A 278 0.89 6.09 -4.71
CA ASN A 278 0.88 6.20 -6.17
C ASN A 278 -0.48 5.79 -6.76
N GLY A 279 -1.10 6.68 -7.55
CA GLY A 279 -2.42 6.47 -8.16
C GLY A 279 -2.39 5.53 -9.38
N GLY A 280 -1.38 4.67 -9.46
CA GLY A 280 -1.10 3.70 -10.52
C GLY A 280 0.37 3.75 -10.95
N MET A 281 0.65 3.26 -12.16
CA MET A 281 1.97 3.23 -12.76
C MET A 281 2.11 4.38 -13.76
N ARG A 282 2.81 5.45 -13.37
CA ARG A 282 3.16 6.57 -14.28
C ARG A 282 4.35 6.21 -15.16
N GLY A 283 5.18 5.31 -14.66
CA GLY A 283 6.33 4.75 -15.34
C GLY A 283 6.02 3.51 -16.18
N VAL A 284 7.01 3.10 -16.97
CA VAL A 284 6.96 1.90 -17.78
C VAL A 284 7.01 0.66 -16.88
N ILE A 285 6.06 -0.25 -17.08
CA ILE A 285 6.03 -1.60 -16.49
C ILE A 285 6.08 -2.64 -17.61
N ARG A 286 6.43 -3.89 -17.29
CA ARG A 286 6.43 -4.98 -18.26
C ARG A 286 5.04 -5.31 -18.77
N GLY A 287 4.03 -5.25 -17.89
CA GLY A 287 2.64 -5.49 -18.26
C GLY A 287 1.69 -5.55 -17.07
N VAL A 288 0.42 -5.79 -17.39
CA VAL A 288 -0.65 -6.07 -16.43
C VAL A 288 -1.25 -7.42 -16.79
N VAL A 289 -1.22 -8.36 -15.86
CA VAL A 289 -1.79 -9.70 -16.05
C VAL A 289 -2.69 -10.03 -14.87
N GLY A 290 -3.93 -10.43 -15.13
CA GLY A 290 -4.89 -10.76 -14.07
C GLY A 290 -5.19 -9.57 -13.14
N ASP A 291 -5.17 -8.35 -13.67
CA ASP A 291 -5.43 -7.10 -12.97
C ASP A 291 -4.36 -6.74 -11.90
N GLN A 292 -3.12 -7.15 -12.11
CA GLN A 292 -1.95 -6.82 -11.29
C GLN A 292 -0.73 -6.50 -12.16
N VAL A 293 0.23 -5.76 -11.62
CA VAL A 293 1.52 -5.53 -12.29
C VAL A 293 2.24 -6.87 -12.43
N ASP A 294 2.79 -7.15 -13.63
CA ASP A 294 3.50 -8.39 -13.93
C ASP A 294 4.92 -8.10 -14.45
N PRO A 295 5.93 -8.84 -13.97
CA PRO A 295 5.89 -9.83 -12.90
C PRO A 295 5.93 -9.18 -11.50
N GLN A 296 5.37 -9.90 -10.52
CA GLN A 296 5.55 -9.60 -9.10
C GLN A 296 5.57 -10.89 -8.27
N PRO A 297 6.09 -10.86 -7.02
CA PRO A 297 6.06 -11.99 -6.13
C PRO A 297 4.65 -12.50 -5.85
N SER A 298 4.54 -13.80 -5.63
CA SER A 298 3.29 -14.44 -5.20
C SER A 298 3.34 -14.74 -3.71
N ALA A 299 2.30 -14.31 -2.99
CA ALA A 299 2.00 -14.80 -1.65
C ALA A 299 1.37 -16.18 -1.79
N LYS A 300 2.11 -17.23 -1.38
CA LYS A 300 1.61 -18.62 -1.42
C LYS A 300 0.91 -18.94 -0.11
N PRO A 301 -0.43 -19.10 -0.07
CA PRO A 301 -1.15 -19.39 1.17
C PRO A 301 -0.75 -20.76 1.72
N PHE A 302 -0.73 -20.88 3.05
CA PHE A 302 -0.63 -22.18 3.75
C PHE A 302 -2.01 -22.84 3.88
N ARG A 303 -3.07 -22.05 3.91
CA ARG A 303 -4.45 -22.49 4.12
C ARG A 303 -5.41 -21.71 3.23
N GLU A 304 -6.61 -22.22 3.08
CA GLU A 304 -7.71 -21.48 2.47
C GLU A 304 -8.14 -20.30 3.35
N ALA A 305 -8.64 -19.25 2.71
CA ALA A 305 -9.16 -18.10 3.42
C ALA A 305 -10.35 -18.50 4.30
N GLY A 306 -10.37 -18.03 5.54
CA GLY A 306 -11.45 -18.26 6.48
C GLY A 306 -12.76 -17.56 6.07
N ALA A 307 -13.87 -17.96 6.70
CA ALA A 307 -15.13 -17.25 6.59
C ALA A 307 -15.12 -15.96 7.44
N PRO A 308 -15.90 -14.92 7.07
CA PRO A 308 -16.04 -13.73 7.90
C PRO A 308 -16.54 -14.05 9.30
N LEU A 309 -15.83 -13.59 10.33
CA LEU A 309 -16.24 -13.72 11.73
C LEU A 309 -17.03 -12.48 12.15
N GLN A 310 -18.33 -12.53 11.96
CA GLN A 310 -19.24 -11.41 12.21
C GLN A 310 -19.19 -10.93 13.66
N GLY A 311 -19.12 -9.61 13.87
CA GLY A 311 -19.09 -8.98 15.18
C GLY A 311 -17.77 -9.15 15.96
N ALA A 312 -16.75 -9.70 15.32
CA ALA A 312 -15.41 -9.73 15.89
C ALA A 312 -14.68 -8.40 15.65
N THR A 313 -13.87 -7.99 16.62
CA THR A 313 -12.92 -6.88 16.51
C THR A 313 -11.57 -7.37 17.00
N ILE A 314 -10.53 -7.22 16.20
CA ILE A 314 -9.16 -7.56 16.60
C ILE A 314 -8.68 -6.54 17.63
N THR A 315 -8.28 -7.00 18.81
CA THR A 315 -7.92 -6.16 19.96
C THR A 315 -6.43 -6.11 20.22
N ASN A 316 -5.70 -7.18 19.85
CA ASN A 316 -4.26 -7.21 20.05
C ASN A 316 -3.57 -8.12 19.03
N PHE A 317 -2.31 -7.80 18.73
CA PHE A 317 -1.39 -8.65 17.99
C PHE A 317 -0.01 -8.59 18.64
N SER A 318 0.61 -9.74 18.84
CA SER A 318 1.93 -9.84 19.44
C SER A 318 2.78 -10.92 18.78
N SER A 319 4.11 -10.73 18.86
CA SER A 319 5.12 -11.70 18.45
C SER A 319 6.08 -11.93 19.62
N PRO A 320 5.72 -12.82 20.59
CA PRO A 320 6.48 -12.99 21.82
C PRO A 320 7.89 -13.57 21.61
N LYS A 321 8.06 -14.34 20.53
CA LYS A 321 9.35 -14.89 20.08
C LYS A 321 9.36 -15.01 18.56
N THR A 322 10.55 -15.08 17.98
CA THR A 322 10.72 -15.34 16.55
C THR A 322 9.92 -16.58 16.13
N GLY A 323 9.07 -16.43 15.11
CA GLY A 323 8.22 -17.49 14.61
C GLY A 323 7.02 -17.86 15.48
N GLN A 324 6.76 -17.12 16.56
CA GLN A 324 5.57 -17.29 17.41
C GLN A 324 4.74 -16.00 17.40
N TYR A 325 3.45 -16.15 17.24
CA TYR A 325 2.52 -15.03 17.11
C TYR A 325 1.24 -15.32 17.87
N ALA A 326 0.57 -14.24 18.30
CA ALA A 326 -0.74 -14.30 18.91
C ALA A 326 -1.59 -13.12 18.43
N LEU A 327 -2.84 -13.39 18.06
CA LEU A 327 -3.84 -12.41 17.69
C LEU A 327 -5.05 -12.60 18.60
N GLU A 328 -5.42 -11.55 19.34
CA GLU A 328 -6.61 -11.53 20.18
C GLU A 328 -7.74 -10.78 19.48
N TYR A 329 -8.96 -11.25 19.69
CA TYR A 329 -10.15 -10.57 19.20
C TYR A 329 -11.27 -10.60 20.23
N SER A 330 -12.12 -9.59 20.21
CA SER A 330 -13.35 -9.54 21.01
C SER A 330 -14.55 -9.85 20.12
N GLN A 331 -15.44 -10.72 20.59
CA GLN A 331 -16.74 -10.99 19.97
C GLN A 331 -17.80 -11.13 21.06
N SER A 332 -18.86 -10.31 20.97
CA SER A 332 -19.94 -10.28 21.98
C SER A 332 -19.42 -10.07 23.42
N GLY A 333 -18.40 -9.21 23.58
CA GLY A 333 -17.80 -8.89 24.89
C GLY A 333 -16.90 -9.97 25.48
N LYS A 334 -16.61 -11.04 24.74
CA LYS A 334 -15.70 -12.11 25.15
C LYS A 334 -14.47 -12.16 24.26
N THR A 335 -13.34 -12.59 24.81
CA THR A 335 -12.07 -12.68 24.07
C THR A 335 -11.91 -14.05 23.43
N GLY A 336 -11.54 -14.05 22.15
CA GLY A 336 -10.99 -15.20 21.45
C GLY A 336 -9.51 -14.98 21.15
N LEU A 337 -8.78 -16.05 20.87
CA LEU A 337 -7.34 -16.02 20.67
C LEU A 337 -6.93 -16.94 19.51
N VAL A 338 -6.03 -16.48 18.67
CA VAL A 338 -5.37 -17.29 17.64
C VAL A 338 -3.87 -17.25 17.93
N GLU A 339 -3.33 -18.36 18.43
CA GLU A 339 -1.90 -18.55 18.61
C GLU A 339 -1.35 -19.37 17.44
N TYR A 340 -0.17 -19.00 16.92
CA TYR A 340 0.42 -19.79 15.86
C TYR A 340 1.94 -19.72 15.86
N THR A 341 2.51 -20.81 15.36
CA THR A 341 3.96 -20.94 15.17
C THR A 341 4.27 -21.15 13.70
N VAL A 342 5.29 -20.47 13.21
CA VAL A 342 5.71 -20.52 11.81
C VAL A 342 7.14 -21.05 11.73
N SER A 343 7.35 -22.04 10.89
CA SER A 343 8.67 -22.53 10.46
C SER A 343 8.80 -22.40 8.93
N ASP A 344 9.95 -22.73 8.39
CA ASP A 344 10.18 -22.65 6.94
C ASP A 344 9.22 -23.54 6.12
N THR A 345 8.72 -24.62 6.70
CA THR A 345 7.93 -25.65 6.01
C THR A 345 6.53 -25.86 6.59
N ALA A 346 6.20 -25.24 7.72
CA ALA A 346 4.92 -25.50 8.39
C ALA A 346 4.43 -24.31 9.19
N VAL A 347 3.10 -24.22 9.32
CA VAL A 347 2.40 -23.35 10.27
C VAL A 347 1.49 -24.22 11.12
N ALA A 348 1.55 -24.03 12.44
CA ALA A 348 0.63 -24.67 13.39
C ALA A 348 -0.18 -23.63 14.14
N PHE A 349 -1.50 -23.78 14.15
CA PHE A 349 -2.46 -22.88 14.79
C PHE A 349 -3.11 -23.55 16.01
N THR A 350 -3.39 -22.72 17.00
CA THR A 350 -4.32 -23.01 18.10
C THR A 350 -5.34 -21.87 18.14
N PHE A 351 -6.60 -22.19 17.90
CA PHE A 351 -7.73 -21.27 17.96
C PHE A 351 -8.48 -21.50 19.28
N THR A 352 -8.60 -20.47 20.10
CA THR A 352 -9.46 -20.46 21.28
C THR A 352 -10.64 -19.55 21.02
N SER A 353 -11.83 -20.11 20.91
CA SER A 353 -13.04 -19.31 20.67
C SER A 353 -13.43 -18.49 21.90
N PRO A 354 -14.28 -17.44 21.77
CA PRO A 354 -14.82 -16.67 22.89
C PRO A 354 -15.61 -17.50 23.91
N THR A 355 -16.01 -18.73 23.57
CA THR A 355 -16.68 -19.68 24.49
C THR A 355 -15.71 -20.63 25.16
N GLY A 356 -14.42 -20.54 24.87
CA GLY A 356 -13.39 -21.41 25.44
C GLY A 356 -13.17 -22.73 24.69
N ALA A 357 -13.84 -22.96 23.55
CA ALA A 357 -13.57 -24.12 22.70
C ALA A 357 -12.22 -23.96 22.02
N VAL A 358 -11.40 -25.01 22.03
CA VAL A 358 -10.05 -25.03 21.45
C VAL A 358 -10.01 -25.96 20.24
N THR A 359 -9.46 -25.48 19.13
CA THR A 359 -9.17 -26.29 17.94
C THR A 359 -7.72 -26.06 17.50
N THR A 360 -7.11 -27.05 16.89
CA THR A 360 -5.74 -26.97 16.37
C THR A 360 -5.70 -27.39 14.91
N GLU A 361 -4.89 -26.68 14.13
CA GLU A 361 -4.67 -26.98 12.71
C GLU A 361 -3.18 -26.92 12.40
N LYS A 362 -2.73 -27.74 11.48
CA LYS A 362 -1.34 -27.75 11.01
C LYS A 362 -1.29 -27.85 9.49
N TYR A 363 -0.54 -26.94 8.88
CA TYR A 363 -0.34 -26.88 7.44
C TYR A 363 1.15 -27.01 7.11
N THR A 364 1.46 -27.69 6.02
CA THR A 364 2.82 -27.88 5.52
C THR A 364 2.89 -27.45 4.05
N ARG A 365 4.07 -26.97 3.61
CA ARG A 365 4.41 -26.69 2.21
C ARG A 365 5.28 -27.79 1.64
#